data_12b840c16da5f8067bd0640525e4e425
#
_entry.id   12b840c16da5f8067bd0640525e4e425
#
_cell.length_a   1.000
_cell.length_b   1.000
_cell.length_c   1.000
_cell.angle_alpha   90.00
_cell.angle_beta   90.00
_cell.angle_gamma   90.00
#
_symmetry.space_group_name_H-M   'P 1'
#
loop_
_entity.id
_entity.type
_entity.pdbx_description
1 polymer ?
#
loop_
_entity_poly.entity_id
_entity_poly.type
_entity_poly.pdbx_seq_one_letter_code
_entity_poly.pdbx_strand_id
1 'polypeptide(L)'
;REELLNHPGLKGLVYHTVKFCDFYSFEDENLRRRTALPLLKVETDFTPLSSGQLSTRLEAFLEGLELRPAPASAARRGAYVAGIDSGSTTTNVVVLDRAGNVAASAIVRTGPKASQGAEKAFAALGGFTPEDMAAIVATGYGRNNIPFATGQVTEITCHARGAHRLYPEARAIV
;
A
#
# COMPACT_ATOMS: atom_id res chain seq x y z
N ARG A 1 18.29 20.26 -17.09
CA ARG A 1 18.02 19.06 -16.24
C ARG A 1 18.57 19.23 -14.83
N GLU A 2 19.80 19.73 -14.64
CA GLU A 2 20.40 19.93 -13.31
C GLU A 2 19.64 20.94 -12.46
N GLU A 3 19.20 22.03 -13.02
CA GLU A 3 18.36 23.02 -12.33
C GLU A 3 17.05 22.41 -11.81
N LEU A 4 16.44 21.49 -12.56
CA LEU A 4 15.22 20.81 -12.15
C LEU A 4 15.47 19.87 -10.97
N LEU A 5 16.59 19.13 -10.97
CA LEU A 5 16.95 18.20 -9.87
C LEU A 5 17.27 18.93 -8.56
N ASN A 6 17.68 20.17 -8.64
CA ASN A 6 18.03 21.01 -7.48
C ASN A 6 16.88 21.91 -7.00
N HIS A 7 15.66 21.76 -7.57
CA HIS A 7 14.53 22.58 -7.16
C HIS A 7 14.10 22.24 -5.71
N PRO A 8 14.01 23.25 -4.82
CA PRO A 8 13.79 23.00 -3.37
C PRO A 8 12.42 22.38 -3.04
N GLY A 9 11.44 22.47 -3.94
CA GLY A 9 10.13 21.83 -3.80
C GLY A 9 10.04 20.41 -4.35
N LEU A 10 11.12 19.88 -4.93
CA LEU A 10 11.11 18.54 -5.52
C LEU A 10 11.30 17.47 -4.44
N LYS A 11 10.31 16.59 -4.25
CA LYS A 11 10.32 15.55 -3.23
C LYS A 11 10.59 14.15 -3.77
N GLY A 12 10.47 13.95 -5.08
CA GLY A 12 10.72 12.68 -5.73
C GLY A 12 10.62 12.80 -7.25
N LEU A 13 11.05 11.78 -7.95
CA LEU A 13 11.10 11.72 -9.41
C LEU A 13 10.33 10.52 -9.92
N VAL A 14 9.55 10.70 -10.96
CA VAL A 14 9.00 9.60 -11.76
C VAL A 14 9.73 9.59 -13.10
N TYR A 15 10.47 8.53 -13.35
CA TYR A 15 11.19 8.31 -14.60
C TYR A 15 10.41 7.34 -15.46
N HIS A 16 9.83 7.85 -16.55
CA HIS A 16 9.04 7.05 -17.48
C HIS A 16 9.88 6.64 -18.69
N THR A 17 9.84 5.37 -19.04
CA THR A 17 10.45 4.80 -20.24
C THR A 17 9.49 3.83 -20.93
N VAL A 18 9.72 3.58 -22.21
CA VAL A 18 9.01 2.55 -22.96
C VAL A 18 9.76 1.23 -22.85
N LYS A 19 9.04 0.12 -22.72
CA LYS A 19 9.63 -1.23 -22.70
C LYS A 19 10.53 -1.43 -23.93
N PHE A 20 11.63 -2.16 -23.72
CA PHE A 20 12.66 -2.45 -24.73
C PHE A 20 13.44 -1.23 -25.24
N CYS A 21 13.39 -0.10 -24.53
CA CYS A 21 14.21 1.05 -24.86
C CYS A 21 15.49 1.05 -24.03
N ASP A 22 16.52 0.36 -24.50
CA ASP A 22 17.79 0.18 -23.80
C ASP A 22 18.47 1.51 -23.49
N PHE A 23 18.39 2.47 -24.40
CA PHE A 23 19.01 3.78 -24.24
C PHE A 23 18.55 4.51 -22.95
N TYR A 24 17.25 4.52 -22.70
CA TYR A 24 16.70 5.15 -21.48
C TYR A 24 16.86 4.28 -20.22
N SER A 25 17.11 2.99 -20.37
CA SER A 25 17.38 2.13 -19.20
C SER A 25 18.75 2.45 -18.58
N PHE A 26 19.75 2.82 -19.37
CA PHE A 26 21.05 3.29 -18.86
C PHE A 26 20.94 4.66 -18.19
N GLU A 27 20.05 5.52 -18.65
CA GLU A 27 19.85 6.85 -18.05
C GLU A 27 19.23 6.77 -16.65
N ASP A 28 18.40 5.77 -16.35
CA ASP A 28 17.83 5.54 -15.00
C ASP A 28 18.94 5.37 -13.96
N GLU A 29 19.90 4.51 -14.21
CA GLU A 29 21.01 4.28 -13.29
C GLU A 29 21.87 5.55 -13.11
N ASN A 30 22.11 6.27 -14.19
CA ASN A 30 22.84 7.53 -14.14
C ASN A 30 22.11 8.60 -13.32
N LEU A 31 20.77 8.65 -13.44
CA LEU A 31 19.94 9.56 -12.68
C LEU A 31 19.95 9.22 -11.18
N ARG A 32 19.88 7.93 -10.83
CA ARG A 32 19.95 7.45 -9.44
C ARG A 32 21.25 7.86 -8.75
N ARG A 33 22.37 7.83 -9.47
CA ARG A 33 23.68 8.23 -8.94
C ARG A 33 23.81 9.74 -8.73
N ARG A 34 23.01 10.54 -9.42
CA ARG A 34 23.09 12.02 -9.45
C ARG A 34 22.11 12.68 -8.49
N THR A 35 21.17 11.94 -7.91
CA THR A 35 20.19 12.49 -6.98
C THR A 35 19.99 11.57 -5.78
N ALA A 36 19.81 12.19 -4.62
CA ALA A 36 19.39 11.50 -3.40
C ALA A 36 17.84 11.40 -3.29
N LEU A 37 17.11 12.00 -4.24
CA LEU A 37 15.66 11.97 -4.22
C LEU A 37 15.13 10.57 -4.52
N PRO A 38 14.03 10.15 -3.89
CA PRO A 38 13.31 8.95 -4.27
C PRO A 38 12.98 8.97 -5.76
N LEU A 39 13.21 7.84 -6.45
CA LEU A 39 12.97 7.71 -7.88
C LEU A 39 12.14 6.48 -8.18
N LEU A 40 10.98 6.66 -8.78
CA LEU A 40 10.14 5.61 -9.34
C LEU A 40 10.40 5.46 -10.84
N LYS A 41 10.95 4.33 -11.27
CA LYS A 41 10.99 3.97 -12.71
C LYS A 41 9.66 3.36 -13.12
N VAL A 42 9.07 3.86 -14.18
CA VAL A 42 7.83 3.37 -14.80
C VAL A 42 8.15 2.96 -16.23
N GLU A 43 7.84 1.72 -16.58
CA GLU A 43 7.95 1.21 -17.93
C GLU A 43 6.56 0.91 -18.49
N THR A 44 6.26 1.43 -19.68
CA THR A 44 5.00 1.18 -20.38
C THR A 44 5.23 0.67 -21.78
N ASP A 45 4.25 -0.06 -22.30
CA ASP A 45 4.21 -0.56 -23.68
C ASP A 45 3.05 0.03 -24.49
N PHE A 46 2.46 1.13 -23.99
CA PHE A 46 1.29 1.79 -24.56
C PHE A 46 0.01 0.92 -24.57
N THR A 47 0.01 -0.22 -23.88
CA THR A 47 -1.21 -1.02 -23.74
C THR A 47 -2.02 -0.59 -22.50
N PRO A 48 -3.37 -0.61 -22.57
CA PRO A 48 -4.22 -0.30 -21.40
C PRO A 48 -4.12 -1.32 -20.26
N LEU A 49 -3.56 -2.51 -20.52
CA LEU A 49 -3.54 -3.65 -19.61
C LEU A 49 -2.72 -3.44 -18.34
N SER A 50 -1.79 -2.50 -18.35
CA SER A 50 -0.90 -2.21 -17.19
C SER A 50 -1.38 -1.04 -16.31
N SER A 51 -2.52 -0.43 -16.61
CA SER A 51 -2.99 0.77 -15.91
C SER A 51 -3.21 0.57 -14.39
N GLY A 52 -3.75 -0.56 -13.98
CA GLY A 52 -3.99 -0.86 -12.55
C GLY A 52 -2.69 -1.02 -11.76
N GLN A 53 -1.70 -1.73 -12.32
CA GLN A 53 -0.39 -1.88 -11.69
C GLN A 53 0.37 -0.55 -11.61
N LEU A 54 0.27 0.26 -12.66
CA LEU A 54 0.86 1.59 -12.70
C LEU A 54 0.26 2.50 -11.62
N SER A 55 -1.07 2.52 -11.49
CA SER A 55 -1.76 3.28 -10.44
C SER A 55 -1.28 2.87 -9.05
N THR A 56 -1.26 1.56 -8.74
CA THR A 56 -0.79 1.06 -7.44
C THR A 56 0.67 1.46 -7.15
N ARG A 57 1.56 1.41 -8.15
CA ARG A 57 2.97 1.81 -7.98
C ARG A 57 3.13 3.31 -7.76
N LEU A 58 2.36 4.13 -8.47
CA LEU A 58 2.34 5.58 -8.28
C LEU A 58 1.77 5.95 -6.90
N GLU A 59 0.67 5.32 -6.49
CA GLU A 59 0.09 5.52 -5.15
C GLU A 59 1.09 5.16 -4.05
N ALA A 60 1.75 3.98 -4.14
CA ALA A 60 2.77 3.57 -3.18
C ALA A 60 3.96 4.54 -3.13
N PHE A 61 4.38 5.06 -4.29
CA PHE A 61 5.45 6.05 -4.35
C PHE A 61 5.04 7.35 -3.63
N LEU A 62 3.82 7.84 -3.87
CA LEU A 62 3.29 9.02 -3.19
C LEU A 62 3.12 8.81 -1.67
N GLU A 63 2.68 7.63 -1.25
CA GLU A 63 2.63 7.24 0.17
C GLU A 63 4.04 7.29 0.81
N GLY A 64 5.05 6.79 0.09
CA GLY A 64 6.46 6.81 0.52
C GLY A 64 7.03 8.22 0.63
N LEU A 65 6.54 9.18 -0.16
CA LEU A 65 6.95 10.58 -0.08
C LEU A 65 6.20 11.37 1.00
N GLU A 66 5.29 10.74 1.76
CA GLU A 66 4.42 11.40 2.75
C GLU A 66 3.57 12.54 2.15
N LEU A 67 3.39 12.54 0.83
CA LEU A 67 2.56 13.53 0.13
C LEU A 67 1.07 13.25 0.29
N ARG A 68 0.73 12.04 0.72
CA ARG A 68 -0.61 11.63 1.08
C ARG A 68 -0.64 11.37 2.58
N PRO A 69 -1.14 12.30 3.40
CA PRO A 69 -1.34 12.02 4.82
C PRO A 69 -2.25 10.79 4.92
N ALA A 70 -1.87 9.85 5.78
CA ALA A 70 -2.81 8.79 6.16
C ALA A 70 -4.13 9.49 6.53
N PRO A 71 -5.28 9.02 6.00
CA PRO A 71 -6.54 9.67 6.31
C PRO A 71 -6.63 9.79 7.82
N ALA A 72 -6.80 11.03 8.29
CA ALA A 72 -7.05 11.30 9.70
C ALA A 72 -8.42 10.68 10.00
N SER A 73 -8.42 9.40 10.30
CA SER A 73 -9.60 8.73 10.80
C SER A 73 -9.93 9.42 12.11
N ALA A 74 -11.13 9.93 12.22
CA ALA A 74 -11.67 10.32 13.51
C ALA A 74 -11.43 9.13 14.45
N ALA A 75 -10.52 9.28 15.42
CA ALA A 75 -10.10 8.21 16.28
C ALA A 75 -11.34 7.62 16.96
N ARG A 76 -11.77 6.46 16.48
CA ARG A 76 -12.83 5.70 17.15
C ARG A 76 -12.28 5.27 18.51
N ARG A 77 -13.13 5.21 19.53
CA ARG A 77 -12.76 4.79 20.88
C ARG A 77 -12.67 3.25 20.96
N GLY A 78 -11.81 2.65 20.13
CA GLY A 78 -11.57 1.20 20.15
C GLY A 78 -10.30 0.84 20.90
N ALA A 79 -10.26 -0.38 21.44
CA ALA A 79 -9.09 -0.95 22.10
C ALA A 79 -8.13 -1.61 21.10
N TYR A 80 -8.60 -1.87 19.87
CA TYR A 80 -7.91 -2.64 18.84
C TYR A 80 -7.76 -1.85 17.54
N VAL A 81 -6.88 -2.31 16.67
CA VAL A 81 -6.79 -1.88 15.29
C VAL A 81 -6.86 -3.09 14.37
N ALA A 82 -7.42 -2.94 13.18
CA ALA A 82 -7.50 -4.03 12.22
C ALA A 82 -6.86 -3.67 10.88
N GLY A 83 -6.20 -4.66 10.27
CA GLY A 83 -5.78 -4.63 8.87
C GLY A 83 -6.61 -5.60 8.06
N ILE A 84 -7.11 -5.17 6.89
CA ILE A 84 -7.87 -6.00 5.96
C ILE A 84 -7.13 -6.00 4.62
N ASP A 85 -6.67 -7.17 4.18
CA ASP A 85 -6.17 -7.38 2.82
C ASP A 85 -7.25 -8.06 1.99
N SER A 86 -7.89 -7.30 1.10
CA SER A 86 -8.95 -7.80 0.24
C SER A 86 -8.43 -8.08 -1.18
N GLY A 87 -7.95 -9.29 -1.38
CA GLY A 87 -7.54 -9.79 -2.68
C GLY A 87 -8.71 -10.26 -3.54
N SER A 88 -8.43 -10.68 -4.78
CA SER A 88 -9.43 -11.22 -5.72
C SER A 88 -9.98 -12.58 -5.28
N THR A 89 -9.19 -13.38 -4.57
CA THR A 89 -9.54 -14.74 -4.17
C THR A 89 -9.88 -14.84 -2.69
N THR A 90 -9.05 -14.23 -1.83
CA THR A 90 -9.19 -14.27 -0.38
C THR A 90 -9.19 -12.87 0.22
N THR A 91 -9.90 -12.75 1.33
CA THR A 91 -9.85 -11.59 2.21
C THR A 91 -9.28 -12.05 3.55
N ASN A 92 -8.21 -11.39 3.97
CA ASN A 92 -7.52 -11.64 5.22
C ASN A 92 -7.82 -10.49 6.19
N VAL A 93 -8.04 -10.79 7.45
CA VAL A 93 -8.17 -9.78 8.51
C VAL A 93 -7.25 -10.15 9.67
N VAL A 94 -6.58 -9.14 10.22
CA VAL A 94 -5.76 -9.26 11.43
C VAL A 94 -6.15 -8.15 12.39
N VAL A 95 -6.39 -8.52 13.64
CA VAL A 95 -6.67 -7.59 14.73
C VAL A 95 -5.46 -7.53 15.64
N LEU A 96 -5.01 -6.31 15.93
CA LEU A 96 -3.90 -6.04 16.83
C LEU A 96 -4.40 -5.31 18.09
N ASP A 97 -3.83 -5.67 19.24
CA ASP A 97 -3.98 -4.92 20.47
C ASP A 97 -3.16 -3.63 20.47
N ARG A 98 -3.24 -2.84 21.53
CA ARG A 98 -2.46 -1.58 21.69
C ARG A 98 -0.96 -1.78 21.78
N ALA A 99 -0.49 -2.96 22.12
CA ALA A 99 0.93 -3.31 22.17
C ALA A 99 1.44 -3.80 20.80
N GLY A 100 0.55 -3.97 19.81
CA GLY A 100 0.88 -4.47 18.48
C GLY A 100 0.94 -5.99 18.39
N ASN A 101 0.43 -6.72 19.38
CA ASN A 101 0.31 -8.17 19.33
C ASN A 101 -0.94 -8.57 18.54
N VAL A 102 -0.86 -9.71 17.84
CA VAL A 102 -2.00 -10.28 17.14
C VAL A 102 -3.01 -10.83 18.16
N ALA A 103 -4.18 -10.19 18.23
CA ALA A 103 -5.29 -10.62 19.10
C ALA A 103 -6.19 -11.66 18.39
N ALA A 104 -6.40 -11.50 17.08
CA ALA A 104 -7.16 -12.44 16.27
C ALA A 104 -6.79 -12.30 14.78
N SER A 105 -7.03 -13.34 14.00
CA SER A 105 -6.91 -13.29 12.55
C SER A 105 -7.86 -14.28 11.88
N ALA A 106 -8.29 -13.96 10.66
CA ALA A 106 -9.11 -14.86 9.86
C ALA A 106 -8.80 -14.69 8.37
N ILE A 107 -9.00 -15.76 7.60
CA ILE A 107 -8.86 -15.81 6.16
C ILE A 107 -10.13 -16.42 5.59
N VAL A 108 -10.78 -15.74 4.65
CA VAL A 108 -12.00 -16.20 4.00
C VAL A 108 -11.90 -16.01 2.48
N ARG A 109 -12.76 -16.68 1.73
CA ARG A 109 -12.92 -16.38 0.29
C ARG A 109 -13.61 -15.03 0.11
N THR A 110 -13.05 -14.16 -0.71
CA THR A 110 -13.60 -12.81 -0.98
C THR A 110 -15.01 -12.89 -1.56
N GLY A 111 -15.25 -13.80 -2.50
CA GLY A 111 -16.51 -13.86 -3.22
C GLY A 111 -16.67 -12.71 -4.23
N PRO A 112 -17.88 -12.43 -4.70
CA PRO A 112 -18.10 -11.47 -5.79
C PRO A 112 -17.94 -9.99 -5.38
N LYS A 113 -18.00 -9.67 -4.09
CA LYS A 113 -17.88 -8.30 -3.56
C LYS A 113 -16.91 -8.24 -2.40
N ALA A 114 -15.94 -7.32 -2.47
CA ALA A 114 -14.94 -7.10 -1.42
C ALA A 114 -15.58 -6.75 -0.06
N SER A 115 -16.65 -5.95 -0.04
CA SER A 115 -17.39 -5.61 1.18
C SER A 115 -17.92 -6.85 1.90
N GLN A 116 -18.52 -7.79 1.17
CA GLN A 116 -19.02 -9.04 1.73
C GLN A 116 -17.89 -9.96 2.21
N GLY A 117 -16.75 -9.97 1.50
CA GLY A 117 -15.56 -10.69 1.93
C GLY A 117 -15.05 -10.15 3.27
N ALA A 118 -14.99 -8.84 3.42
CA ALA A 118 -14.57 -8.19 4.64
C ALA A 118 -15.53 -8.43 5.84
N GLU A 119 -16.84 -8.37 5.61
CA GLU A 119 -17.86 -8.71 6.62
C GLU A 119 -17.72 -10.16 7.08
N LYS A 120 -17.58 -11.11 6.15
CA LYS A 120 -17.35 -12.53 6.48
C LYS A 120 -16.04 -12.73 7.24
N ALA A 121 -14.98 -12.00 6.89
CA ALA A 121 -13.70 -12.10 7.57
C ALA A 121 -13.81 -11.63 9.03
N PHE A 122 -14.52 -10.53 9.30
CA PHE A 122 -14.81 -10.08 10.67
C PHE A 122 -15.69 -11.09 11.42
N ALA A 123 -16.74 -11.62 10.80
CA ALA A 123 -17.59 -12.63 11.42
C ALA A 123 -16.81 -13.91 11.81
N ALA A 124 -15.77 -14.25 11.04
CA ALA A 124 -14.91 -15.39 11.33
C ALA A 124 -13.93 -15.19 12.51
N LEU A 125 -13.75 -13.94 12.99
CA LEU A 125 -12.88 -13.64 14.15
C LEU A 125 -13.47 -14.11 15.51
N GLY A 126 -14.78 -14.42 15.56
CA GLY A 126 -15.39 -15.04 16.75
C GLY A 126 -15.44 -14.14 17.97
N GLY A 127 -15.80 -12.86 17.83
CA GLY A 127 -15.96 -11.96 18.98
C GLY A 127 -15.45 -10.54 18.76
N PHE A 128 -14.91 -10.25 17.58
CA PHE A 128 -14.51 -8.90 17.18
C PHE A 128 -15.44 -8.35 16.12
N THR A 129 -15.82 -7.09 16.25
CA THR A 129 -16.63 -6.36 15.28
C THR A 129 -15.89 -5.11 14.79
N PRO A 130 -16.27 -4.51 13.66
CA PRO A 130 -15.67 -3.25 13.19
C PRO A 130 -15.79 -2.10 14.21
N GLU A 131 -16.79 -2.13 15.09
CA GLU A 131 -17.04 -1.12 16.11
C GLU A 131 -16.02 -1.16 17.26
N ASP A 132 -15.41 -2.32 17.49
CA ASP A 132 -14.37 -2.50 18.51
C ASP A 132 -13.02 -1.87 18.10
N MET A 133 -12.90 -1.49 16.84
CA MET A 133 -11.66 -1.01 16.24
C MET A 133 -11.52 0.51 16.35
N ALA A 134 -10.39 0.96 16.86
CA ALA A 134 -9.97 2.38 16.80
C ALA A 134 -9.66 2.80 15.38
N ALA A 135 -9.13 1.89 14.56
CA ALA A 135 -8.88 2.10 13.14
C ALA A 135 -8.97 0.78 12.38
N ILE A 136 -9.41 0.85 11.13
CA ILE A 136 -9.43 -0.26 10.18
C ILE A 136 -8.76 0.20 8.89
N VAL A 137 -7.60 -0.38 8.58
CA VAL A 137 -6.85 -0.06 7.36
C VAL A 137 -7.06 -1.17 6.33
N ALA A 138 -7.57 -0.79 5.16
CA ALA A 138 -7.77 -1.71 4.05
C ALA A 138 -6.64 -1.64 3.04
N THR A 139 -6.24 -2.80 2.52
CA THR A 139 -5.28 -2.97 1.43
C THR A 139 -5.77 -4.01 0.42
N GLY A 140 -4.97 -4.28 -0.61
CA GLY A 140 -5.33 -5.20 -1.70
C GLY A 140 -6.21 -4.57 -2.77
N TYR A 141 -6.56 -5.37 -3.76
CA TYR A 141 -7.37 -4.93 -4.93
C TYR A 141 -8.74 -4.38 -4.53
N GLY A 142 -9.36 -4.97 -3.50
CA GLY A 142 -10.69 -4.59 -3.01
C GLY A 142 -10.71 -3.43 -2.01
N ARG A 143 -9.57 -2.83 -1.63
CA ARG A 143 -9.45 -1.84 -0.53
C ARG A 143 -10.43 -0.67 -0.62
N ASN A 144 -10.74 -0.22 -1.83
CA ASN A 144 -11.63 0.94 -2.06
C ASN A 144 -13.12 0.61 -1.85
N ASN A 145 -13.47 -0.67 -1.74
CA ASN A 145 -14.84 -1.14 -1.67
C ASN A 145 -15.22 -1.70 -0.27
N ILE A 146 -14.48 -1.34 0.77
CA ILE A 146 -14.76 -1.74 2.16
C ILE A 146 -15.31 -0.52 2.91
N PRO A 147 -16.64 -0.46 3.13
CA PRO A 147 -17.30 0.78 3.58
C PRO A 147 -16.97 1.18 5.02
N PHE A 148 -16.55 0.24 5.86
CA PHE A 148 -16.20 0.49 7.25
C PHE A 148 -14.69 0.70 7.48
N ALA A 149 -13.86 0.63 6.44
CA ALA A 149 -12.45 0.97 6.52
C ALA A 149 -12.28 2.46 6.84
N THR A 150 -11.39 2.76 7.79
CA THR A 150 -11.07 4.14 8.20
C THR A 150 -9.90 4.71 7.42
N GLY A 151 -9.16 3.86 6.72
CA GLY A 151 -8.04 4.23 5.88
C GLY A 151 -7.73 3.17 4.84
N GLN A 152 -7.03 3.57 3.81
CA GLN A 152 -6.61 2.70 2.71
C GLN A 152 -5.13 2.93 2.44
N VAL A 153 -4.40 1.85 2.25
CA VAL A 153 -2.95 1.86 1.95
C VAL A 153 -2.70 0.82 0.87
N THR A 154 -1.75 1.07 -0.01
CA THR A 154 -1.40 0.11 -1.05
C THR A 154 -0.77 -1.15 -0.47
N GLU A 155 -0.95 -2.27 -1.13
CA GLU A 155 -0.34 -3.55 -0.75
C GLU A 155 1.20 -3.48 -0.75
N ILE A 156 1.79 -2.71 -1.64
CA ILE A 156 3.24 -2.50 -1.70
C ILE A 156 3.74 -1.87 -0.39
N THR A 157 3.09 -0.80 0.06
CA THR A 157 3.43 -0.12 1.32
C THR A 157 3.18 -1.02 2.53
N CYS A 158 2.07 -1.78 2.54
CA CYS A 158 1.76 -2.71 3.64
C CYS A 158 2.80 -3.83 3.73
N HIS A 159 3.17 -4.47 2.61
CA HIS A 159 4.20 -5.51 2.58
C HIS A 159 5.56 -4.95 3.02
N ALA A 160 5.95 -3.78 2.51
CA ALA A 160 7.21 -3.14 2.89
C ALA A 160 7.28 -2.88 4.41
N ARG A 161 6.22 -2.31 5.00
CA ARG A 161 6.16 -2.04 6.44
C ARG A 161 6.10 -3.32 7.26
N GLY A 162 5.35 -4.32 6.83
CA GLY A 162 5.24 -5.63 7.50
C GLY A 162 6.58 -6.36 7.52
N ALA A 163 7.25 -6.43 6.38
CA ALA A 163 8.56 -7.06 6.27
C ALA A 163 9.63 -6.32 7.09
N HIS A 164 9.66 -4.99 7.05
CA HIS A 164 10.59 -4.20 7.87
C HIS A 164 10.32 -4.35 9.38
N ARG A 165 9.06 -4.55 9.78
CA ARG A 165 8.71 -4.84 11.19
C ARG A 165 9.30 -6.17 11.67
N LEU A 166 9.34 -7.20 10.78
CA LEU A 166 9.88 -8.53 11.07
C LEU A 166 11.41 -8.58 10.91
N TYR A 167 11.93 -7.84 9.97
CA TYR A 167 13.34 -7.78 9.58
C TYR A 167 13.81 -6.32 9.47
N PRO A 168 14.10 -5.65 10.60
CA PRO A 168 14.44 -4.21 10.61
C PRO A 168 15.69 -3.86 9.80
N GLU A 169 16.58 -4.81 9.58
CA GLU A 169 17.80 -4.67 8.76
C GLU A 169 17.54 -4.80 7.25
N ALA A 170 16.36 -5.27 6.83
CA ALA A 170 16.03 -5.42 5.41
C ALA A 170 15.99 -4.05 4.71
N ARG A 171 16.77 -3.91 3.64
CA ARG A 171 16.86 -2.68 2.84
C ARG A 171 16.14 -2.78 1.49
N ALA A 172 15.76 -3.97 1.08
CA ALA A 172 15.00 -4.24 -0.12
C ALA A 172 14.06 -5.42 0.11
N ILE A 173 12.89 -5.35 -0.50
CA ILE A 173 11.88 -6.40 -0.50
C ILE A 173 11.51 -6.62 -1.97
N VAL A 174 11.62 -7.86 -2.43
CA VAL A 174 11.36 -8.27 -3.82
C VAL A 174 10.15 -9.17 -3.87
#